data_b32ee5f68159dfbabfdb757269f21b08
#
_entry.id   b32ee5f68159dfbabfdb757269f21b08
#
_cell.length_a   1.000
_cell.length_b   1.000
_cell.length_c   1.000
_cell.angle_alpha   90.00
_cell.angle_beta   90.00
_cell.angle_gamma   90.00
#
_symmetry.space_group_name_H-M   'P 1'
#
loop_
_entity.id
_entity.type
_entity.pdbx_description
1 polymer ?
#
loop_
_entity_poly.entity_id
_entity_poly.type
_entity_poly.pdbx_seq_one_letter_code
_entity_poly.pdbx_strand_id
1 'polypeptide(L)'
;MIVYHDSTAPVLFKKSMDLNDQDWFFVVWENLLGLSESIKASSWFLDSGISDVQSIMSVPVQDVTKCDQFTKANGVKLSPSQLGTFKVENQIVTNNNRVLNRAFKITVRDL
;
A
#
# COMPACT_ATOMS: atom_id res chain seq x y z
N MET A 1 -8.03 -6.78 -6.20
CA MET A 1 -6.67 -6.52 -5.69
C MET A 1 -6.00 -5.47 -6.56
N ILE A 2 -5.47 -4.46 -5.94
CA ILE A 2 -4.83 -3.35 -6.63
C ILE A 2 -3.36 -3.33 -6.23
N VAL A 3 -2.47 -3.39 -7.22
CA VAL A 3 -1.03 -3.45 -7.01
C VAL A 3 -0.38 -2.23 -7.66
N TYR A 4 0.40 -1.49 -6.87
CA TYR A 4 1.10 -0.30 -7.33
C TYR A 4 2.60 -0.44 -7.09
N HIS A 5 3.39 -0.09 -8.09
CA HIS A 5 4.83 -0.06 -7.99
C HIS A 5 5.28 1.25 -7.36
N ASP A 6 6.37 1.17 -6.61
CA ASP A 6 7.01 2.32 -6.00
C ASP A 6 7.48 3.32 -7.05
N SER A 7 7.62 4.55 -6.60
CA SER A 7 8.07 5.67 -7.42
C SER A 7 8.91 6.60 -6.56
N THR A 8 9.68 7.47 -7.17
CA THR A 8 10.37 8.54 -6.50
C THR A 8 9.43 9.66 -6.06
N ALA A 9 8.22 9.70 -6.60
CA ALA A 9 7.19 10.66 -6.21
C ALA A 9 6.66 10.35 -4.81
N PRO A 10 6.42 11.36 -3.95
CA PRO A 10 5.90 11.14 -2.61
C PRO A 10 4.43 10.65 -2.60
N VAL A 11 3.67 10.94 -3.66
CA VAL A 11 2.31 10.44 -3.84
C VAL A 11 2.29 9.56 -5.08
N LEU A 12 2.01 8.27 -4.89
CA LEU A 12 2.09 7.28 -5.96
C LEU A 12 0.92 7.36 -6.94
N PHE A 13 -0.31 7.58 -6.43
CA PHE A 13 -1.50 7.51 -7.27
C PHE A 13 -2.74 8.04 -6.53
N LYS A 14 -3.83 8.16 -7.29
CA LYS A 14 -5.17 8.41 -6.78
C LYS A 14 -6.10 7.31 -7.28
N LYS A 15 -7.01 6.83 -6.42
CA LYS A 15 -7.95 5.77 -6.75
C LYS A 15 -9.31 6.08 -6.13
N SER A 16 -10.38 5.68 -6.82
CA SER A 16 -11.75 5.81 -6.29
C SER A 16 -12.23 4.48 -5.72
N MET A 17 -12.99 4.56 -4.63
CA MET A 17 -13.70 3.44 -4.00
C MET A 17 -15.15 3.83 -3.77
N ASP A 18 -16.04 2.83 -3.81
CA ASP A 18 -17.39 3.00 -3.27
C ASP A 18 -17.35 2.97 -1.74
N LEU A 19 -18.29 3.68 -1.11
CA LEU A 19 -18.41 3.71 0.36
C LEU A 19 -18.58 2.31 0.97
N ASN A 20 -19.16 1.39 0.23
CA ASN A 20 -19.42 0.02 0.71
C ASN A 20 -18.35 -0.99 0.29
N ASP A 21 -17.29 -0.55 -0.38
CA ASP A 21 -16.23 -1.44 -0.81
C ASP A 21 -15.25 -1.74 0.32
N GLN A 22 -14.68 -2.94 0.25
CA GLN A 22 -13.44 -3.28 0.93
C GLN A 22 -12.50 -3.87 -0.11
N ASP A 23 -11.29 -3.35 -0.21
CA ASP A 23 -10.36 -3.80 -1.22
C ASP A 23 -8.92 -3.75 -0.72
N TRP A 24 -8.09 -4.58 -1.35
CA TRP A 24 -6.67 -4.65 -1.08
C TRP A 24 -5.90 -3.67 -1.96
N PHE A 25 -4.96 -2.99 -1.33
CA PHE A 25 -4.00 -2.10 -1.99
C PHE A 25 -2.59 -2.56 -1.63
N PHE A 26 -1.72 -2.64 -2.62
CA PHE A 26 -0.34 -3.08 -2.43
C PHE A 26 0.63 -2.02 -2.92
N VAL A 27 1.64 -1.73 -2.10
CA VAL A 27 2.77 -0.90 -2.50
C VAL A 27 3.96 -1.82 -2.72
N VAL A 28 4.51 -1.79 -3.92
CA VAL A 28 5.69 -2.57 -4.29
C VAL A 28 6.91 -1.67 -4.18
N TRP A 29 7.84 -2.03 -3.32
CA TRP A 29 9.03 -1.25 -3.01
C TRP A 29 10.27 -1.70 -3.78
N GLU A 30 10.12 -2.67 -4.66
CA GLU A 30 11.22 -3.35 -5.33
C GLU A 30 12.20 -2.41 -6.03
N ASN A 31 11.69 -1.37 -6.69
CA ASN A 31 12.52 -0.44 -7.47
C ASN A 31 13.35 0.50 -6.59
N LEU A 32 12.98 0.69 -5.32
CA LEU A 32 13.70 1.55 -4.39
C LEU A 32 14.65 0.79 -3.46
N LEU A 33 14.53 -0.52 -3.41
CA LEU A 33 15.35 -1.37 -2.55
C LEU A 33 16.55 -1.91 -3.32
N GLY A 34 17.68 -2.02 -2.64
CA GLY A 34 18.88 -2.65 -3.19
C GLY A 34 18.72 -4.17 -3.33
N LEU A 35 19.70 -4.81 -3.99
CA LEU A 35 19.65 -6.25 -4.29
C LEU A 35 19.48 -7.13 -3.04
N SER A 36 20.15 -6.77 -1.95
CA SER A 36 20.07 -7.52 -0.70
C SER A 36 19.24 -6.81 0.36
N GLU A 37 18.57 -5.74 -0.02
CA GLU A 37 17.74 -4.96 0.88
C GLU A 37 16.32 -5.51 0.88
N SER A 38 15.73 -5.64 2.07
CA SER A 38 14.37 -6.13 2.25
C SER A 38 13.63 -5.30 3.29
N ILE A 39 12.33 -5.44 3.32
CA ILE A 39 11.48 -4.77 4.29
C ILE A 39 11.59 -5.50 5.64
N LYS A 40 12.01 -4.77 6.66
CA LYS A 40 12.10 -5.26 8.04
C LYS A 40 10.83 -4.98 8.83
N ALA A 41 10.22 -3.82 8.61
CA ALA A 41 8.99 -3.41 9.29
C ALA A 41 8.15 -2.54 8.37
N SER A 42 6.85 -2.58 8.55
CA SER A 42 5.89 -1.81 7.77
C SER A 42 4.82 -1.24 8.69
N SER A 43 4.46 0.02 8.43
CA SER A 43 3.38 0.70 9.14
C SER A 43 2.49 1.42 8.16
N TRP A 44 1.21 1.49 8.48
CA TRP A 44 0.22 2.19 7.68
C TRP A 44 -0.38 3.34 8.48
N PHE A 45 -0.46 4.51 7.86
CA PHE A 45 -1.06 5.71 8.44
C PHE A 45 -2.22 6.15 7.56
N LEU A 46 -3.38 6.32 8.16
CA LEU A 46 -4.62 6.61 7.44
C LEU A 46 -5.32 7.83 8.02
N ASP A 47 -5.91 8.62 7.14
CA ASP A 47 -6.86 9.65 7.54
C ASP A 47 -8.12 9.02 8.16
N SER A 48 -8.84 9.79 8.97
CA SER A 48 -9.93 9.28 9.78
C SER A 48 -11.15 8.72 9.03
N GLY A 49 -11.27 9.02 7.73
CA GLY A 49 -12.40 8.57 6.92
C GLY A 49 -12.24 7.18 6.32
N ILE A 50 -11.14 6.51 6.59
CA ILE A 50 -10.85 5.19 6.06
C ILE A 50 -10.10 4.38 7.12
N SER A 51 -10.37 3.09 7.22
CA SER A 51 -9.74 2.23 8.20
C SER A 51 -9.04 1.04 7.57
N ASP A 52 -8.01 0.58 8.26
CA ASP A 52 -7.28 -0.65 7.96
C ASP A 52 -8.00 -1.80 8.64
N VAL A 53 -8.47 -2.76 7.86
CA VAL A 53 -9.08 -3.98 8.41
C VAL A 53 -8.13 -5.17 8.37
N GLN A 54 -7.04 -5.07 7.62
CA GLN A 54 -5.99 -6.08 7.59
C GLN A 54 -4.78 -5.52 6.85
N SER A 55 -3.57 -5.85 7.30
CA SER A 55 -2.34 -5.50 6.59
C SER A 55 -1.39 -6.69 6.56
N ILE A 56 -0.56 -6.76 5.52
CA ILE A 56 0.43 -7.81 5.33
C ILE A 56 1.70 -7.24 4.71
N MET A 57 2.84 -7.91 4.96
CA MET A 57 4.12 -7.52 4.37
C MET A 57 4.50 -8.34 3.13
N SER A 58 3.54 -9.05 2.58
CA SER A 58 3.75 -9.80 1.34
C SER A 58 2.46 -9.82 0.53
N VAL A 59 2.59 -9.88 -0.78
CA VAL A 59 1.42 -9.99 -1.66
C VAL A 59 0.84 -11.39 -1.53
N PRO A 60 -0.49 -11.55 -1.39
CA PRO A 60 -1.11 -12.86 -1.47
C PRO A 60 -0.77 -13.55 -2.78
N VAL A 61 -0.49 -14.83 -2.72
CA VAL A 61 -0.05 -15.62 -3.86
C VAL A 61 -1.25 -15.96 -4.74
N GLN A 62 -1.79 -14.96 -5.42
CA GLN A 62 -2.86 -15.16 -6.41
C GLN A 62 -2.32 -15.25 -7.82
N ASP A 63 -1.16 -14.68 -8.05
CA ASP A 63 -0.45 -14.75 -9.31
C ASP A 63 0.95 -15.29 -9.06
N VAL A 64 1.05 -16.60 -9.03
CA VAL A 64 2.31 -17.30 -8.74
C VAL A 64 3.42 -16.96 -9.73
N THR A 65 3.06 -16.54 -10.95
CA THR A 65 4.06 -16.19 -11.96
C THR A 65 4.81 -14.91 -11.62
N LYS A 66 4.26 -14.11 -10.70
CA LYS A 66 4.82 -12.82 -10.30
C LYS A 66 5.27 -12.78 -8.85
N CYS A 67 5.27 -13.90 -8.15
CA CYS A 67 5.61 -13.95 -6.73
C CYS A 67 6.96 -13.31 -6.43
N ASP A 68 7.97 -13.58 -7.23
CA ASP A 68 9.31 -13.05 -7.03
C ASP A 68 9.34 -11.52 -7.15
N GLN A 69 8.46 -10.95 -7.96
CA GLN A 69 8.38 -9.51 -8.14
C GLN A 69 7.81 -8.81 -6.90
N PHE A 70 7.06 -9.53 -6.07
CA PHE A 70 6.34 -8.95 -4.96
C PHE A 70 6.89 -9.31 -3.59
N THR A 71 8.09 -9.88 -3.53
CA THR A 71 8.73 -10.22 -2.26
C THR A 71 9.05 -8.99 -1.40
N LYS A 72 9.08 -7.80 -2.02
CA LYS A 72 9.38 -6.53 -1.35
C LYS A 72 8.16 -5.60 -1.40
N ALA A 73 7.00 -6.12 -1.05
CA ALA A 73 5.73 -5.39 -1.12
C ALA A 73 4.94 -5.48 0.18
N ASN A 74 4.11 -4.47 0.42
CA ASN A 74 3.17 -4.44 1.53
C ASN A 74 1.76 -4.27 1.03
N GLY A 75 0.81 -4.90 1.70
CA GLY A 75 -0.60 -4.79 1.38
C GLY A 75 -1.43 -4.31 2.56
N VAL A 76 -2.51 -3.61 2.25
CA VAL A 76 -3.50 -3.18 3.22
C VAL A 76 -4.89 -3.33 2.65
N LYS A 77 -5.80 -3.87 3.44
CA LYS A 77 -7.22 -3.95 3.09
C LYS A 77 -7.95 -2.79 3.76
N LEU A 78 -8.51 -1.92 2.94
CA LEU A 78 -9.14 -0.69 3.39
C LEU A 78 -10.66 -0.79 3.38
N SER A 79 -11.29 -0.17 4.38
CA SER A 79 -12.73 -0.04 4.50
C SER A 79 -13.06 1.42 4.75
N PRO A 80 -13.71 2.10 3.79
CA PRO A 80 -14.11 3.49 4.00
C PRO A 80 -15.30 3.60 4.95
N SER A 81 -15.39 4.71 5.66
CA SER A 81 -16.51 5.05 6.55
C SER A 81 -17.14 6.39 6.23
N GLN A 82 -16.51 7.19 5.36
CA GLN A 82 -16.97 8.52 5.00
C GLN A 82 -16.69 8.79 3.53
N LEU A 83 -17.51 9.65 2.92
CA LEU A 83 -17.22 10.20 1.60
C LEU A 83 -16.11 11.25 1.71
N GLY A 84 -15.31 11.38 0.66
CA GLY A 84 -14.23 12.37 0.58
C GLY A 84 -12.95 11.77 0.02
N THR A 85 -11.88 12.56 0.09
CA THR A 85 -10.54 12.12 -0.34
C THR A 85 -9.65 11.98 0.87
N PHE A 86 -9.04 10.81 1.00
CA PHE A 86 -8.23 10.44 2.16
C PHE A 86 -6.86 9.97 1.74
N LYS A 87 -5.85 10.33 2.55
CA LYS A 87 -4.48 9.91 2.35
C LYS A 87 -4.23 8.58 3.07
N VAL A 88 -3.54 7.69 2.38
CA VAL A 88 -3.04 6.42 2.93
C VAL A 88 -1.54 6.42 2.72
N GLU A 89 -0.78 6.22 3.79
CA GLU A 89 0.68 6.25 3.75
C GLU A 89 1.24 4.92 4.25
N ASN A 90 2.17 4.36 3.50
CA ASN A 90 2.95 3.22 3.93
C ASN A 90 4.37 3.68 4.25
N GLN A 91 4.80 3.40 5.47
CA GLN A 91 6.17 3.61 5.92
C GLN A 91 6.83 2.27 6.11
N ILE A 92 8.02 2.11 5.55
CA ILE A 92 8.82 0.92 5.75
C ILE A 92 10.15 1.27 6.41
N VAL A 93 10.68 0.28 7.14
CA VAL A 93 12.06 0.28 7.62
C VAL A 93 12.73 -0.93 6.98
N THR A 94 13.87 -0.71 6.34
CA THR A 94 14.60 -1.79 5.67
C THR A 94 15.62 -2.43 6.60
N ASN A 95 16.15 -3.59 6.20
CA ASN A 95 17.24 -4.25 6.92
C ASN A 95 18.54 -3.44 6.94
N ASN A 96 18.65 -2.41 6.11
CA ASN A 96 19.75 -1.43 6.14
C ASN A 96 19.40 -0.19 6.97
N ASN A 97 18.31 -0.23 7.73
CA ASN A 97 17.83 0.86 8.59
C ASN A 97 17.44 2.13 7.82
N ARG A 98 17.06 2.00 6.56
CA ARG A 98 16.46 3.09 5.82
C ARG A 98 14.97 3.19 6.16
N VAL A 99 14.48 4.41 6.32
CA VAL A 99 13.04 4.68 6.53
C VAL A 99 12.52 5.35 5.27
N LEU A 100 11.54 4.72 4.63
CA LEU A 100 10.97 5.19 3.37
C LEU A 100 9.45 5.30 3.51
N ASN A 101 8.89 6.36 2.94
CA ASN A 101 7.45 6.63 2.97
C ASN A 101 6.93 6.81 1.56
N ARG A 102 5.76 6.20 1.28
CA ARG A 102 5.01 6.47 0.06
C ARG A 102 3.53 6.54 0.41
N ALA A 103 2.84 7.45 -0.26
CA ALA A 103 1.43 7.69 -0.01
C ALA A 103 0.62 7.58 -1.28
N PHE A 104 -0.64 7.25 -1.13
CA PHE A 104 -1.64 7.35 -2.18
C PHE A 104 -2.91 7.97 -1.62
N LYS A 105 -3.79 8.41 -2.51
CA LYS A 105 -5.06 9.01 -2.13
C LYS A 105 -6.22 8.16 -2.61
N ILE A 106 -7.19 8.00 -1.74
CA ILE A 106 -8.44 7.30 -2.02
C ILE A 106 -9.57 8.33 -2.01
N THR A 107 -10.31 8.40 -3.10
CA THR A 107 -11.54 9.19 -3.17
C THR A 107 -12.71 8.24 -2.98
N VAL A 108 -13.43 8.42 -1.88
CA VAL A 108 -14.60 7.59 -1.53
C VAL A 108 -15.84 8.27 -2.05
N ARG A 109 -16.58 7.56 -2.86
CA ARG A 109 -17.82 8.03 -3.49
C ARG A 109 -18.95 7.07 -3.18
N ASP A 110 -20.16 7.59 -3.28
CA ASP A 110 -21.37 6.78 -3.21
C ASP A 110 -21.75 6.43 -4.66
N LEU A 111 -21.22 5.30 -5.10
CA LEU A 111 -21.46 4.80 -6.45
C LEU A 111 -22.66 3.85 -6.46
#